data_189598c16a7024f398a62635b1029e23
#
_entry.id   189598c16a7024f398a62635b1029e23
#
_cell.length_a   1.000
_cell.length_b   1.000
_cell.length_c   1.000
_cell.angle_alpha   90.00
_cell.angle_beta   90.00
_cell.angle_gamma   90.00
#
_symmetry.space_group_name_H-M   'P 1'
#
loop_
_entity.id
_entity.type
_entity.pdbx_description
1 polymer ?
#
loop_
_entity_poly.entity_id
_entity_poly.type
_entity_poly.pdbx_seq_one_letter_code
_entity_poly.pdbx_strand_id
1 'polypeptide(L)'
;MKSIYLLSDFHLGSPSVAASRPREQLLLRFFEETSADASAYYLLGDVFDFWFELRHAVPKHFVRLQGCLASLTDAGIPVHYFTGNHDAWTFGYLEQELGVILHRDALVTEWEGKHLLLAHGDGKGPGDRGYKRLKRVFGSRLNQRLFGLLHPDFSFAIAQGWSRQSRASQITESYGTDDQSPVFDPAKEWLYQYSLRKQKERQQAGLAPLDYLVFGHRHLPIFCPLPGGGTYVNLGEWMHQPTYARFHAGILDLKTYPDHQSSGYGRLSI
;
A
#
# COMPACT_ATOMS: atom_id res chain seq x y z
N MET A 1 -19.54 -8.42 15.17
CA MET A 1 -19.11 -7.16 14.53
C MET A 1 -18.20 -7.54 13.37
N LYS A 2 -18.34 -6.93 12.20
CA LYS A 2 -17.46 -7.20 11.06
C LYS A 2 -16.16 -6.40 11.18
N SER A 3 -15.12 -6.83 10.48
CA SER A 3 -13.77 -6.24 10.51
C SER A 3 -13.46 -5.48 9.23
N ILE A 4 -12.59 -4.47 9.29
CA ILE A 4 -11.98 -3.82 8.13
C ILE A 4 -10.52 -4.28 8.06
N TYR A 5 -10.09 -4.70 6.88
CA TYR A 5 -8.74 -5.20 6.64
C TYR A 5 -7.95 -4.22 5.77
N LEU A 6 -6.72 -3.92 6.18
CA LEU A 6 -5.81 -3.02 5.46
C LEU A 6 -4.54 -3.77 5.10
N LEU A 7 -4.16 -3.73 3.85
CA LEU A 7 -3.00 -4.43 3.28
C LEU A 7 -2.26 -3.50 2.32
N SER A 8 -0.97 -3.75 2.07
CA SER A 8 -0.20 -3.02 1.06
C SER A 8 1.01 -3.81 0.56
N ASP A 9 1.66 -3.30 -0.48
CA ASP A 9 2.99 -3.70 -0.92
C ASP A 9 3.10 -5.21 -1.23
N PHE A 10 2.18 -5.70 -2.07
CA PHE A 10 2.23 -7.08 -2.54
C PHE A 10 3.29 -7.30 -3.60
N HIS A 11 3.58 -6.29 -4.42
CA HIS A 11 4.54 -6.32 -5.53
C HIS A 11 4.45 -7.59 -6.37
N LEU A 12 3.25 -7.97 -6.79
CA LEU A 12 3.06 -9.14 -7.64
C LEU A 12 3.75 -8.92 -8.98
N GLY A 13 4.66 -9.82 -9.33
CA GLY A 13 5.56 -9.70 -10.47
C GLY A 13 7.03 -9.60 -10.05
N SER A 14 7.33 -9.31 -8.80
CA SER A 14 8.66 -9.18 -8.23
C SER A 14 9.10 -10.46 -7.49
N PRO A 15 10.35 -10.91 -7.61
CA PRO A 15 11.36 -10.53 -8.60
C PRO A 15 11.04 -11.03 -10.01
N SER A 16 10.05 -11.92 -10.14
CA SER A 16 9.47 -12.40 -11.39
C SER A 16 8.03 -12.84 -11.17
N VAL A 17 7.27 -12.99 -12.25
CA VAL A 17 5.89 -13.50 -12.19
C VAL A 17 5.86 -14.90 -11.54
N ALA A 18 6.77 -15.79 -11.93
CA ALA A 18 6.82 -17.14 -11.38
C ALA A 18 7.15 -17.13 -9.88
N ALA A 19 8.13 -16.34 -9.45
CA ALA A 19 8.54 -16.24 -8.05
C ALA A 19 7.47 -15.60 -7.15
N SER A 20 6.59 -14.78 -7.70
CA SER A 20 5.51 -14.14 -6.94
C SER A 20 4.21 -14.97 -6.86
N ARG A 21 4.12 -16.11 -7.58
CA ARG A 21 2.94 -17.00 -7.53
C ARG A 21 2.60 -17.54 -6.13
N PRO A 22 3.56 -17.98 -5.31
CA PRO A 22 3.23 -18.40 -3.95
C PRO A 22 2.61 -17.26 -3.13
N ARG A 23 3.06 -16.02 -3.32
CA ARG A 23 2.50 -14.82 -2.68
C ARG A 23 1.07 -14.54 -3.15
N GLU A 24 0.80 -14.65 -4.46
CA GLU A 24 -0.57 -14.56 -4.97
C GLU A 24 -1.48 -15.62 -4.31
N GLN A 25 -1.02 -16.86 -4.21
CA GLN A 25 -1.78 -17.93 -3.55
C GLN A 25 -2.00 -17.67 -2.05
N LEU A 26 -1.03 -17.06 -1.39
CA LEU A 26 -1.15 -16.67 0.01
C LEU A 26 -2.21 -15.59 0.21
N LEU A 27 -2.24 -14.58 -0.68
CA LEU A 27 -3.26 -13.53 -0.70
C LEU A 27 -4.65 -14.10 -0.93
N LEU A 28 -4.81 -15.03 -1.88
CA LEU A 28 -6.10 -15.68 -2.14
C LEU A 28 -6.63 -16.39 -0.90
N ARG A 29 -5.78 -17.13 -0.19
CA ARG A 29 -6.15 -17.78 1.07
C ARG A 29 -6.54 -16.76 2.14
N PHE A 30 -5.79 -15.67 2.27
CA PHE A 30 -6.12 -14.59 3.20
C PHE A 30 -7.52 -14.02 2.94
N PHE A 31 -7.86 -13.70 1.69
CA PHE A 31 -9.18 -13.20 1.33
C PHE A 31 -10.28 -14.23 1.57
N GLU A 32 -10.03 -15.50 1.24
CA GLU A 32 -10.96 -16.60 1.50
C GLU A 32 -11.26 -16.73 3.00
N GLU A 33 -10.24 -16.77 3.85
CA GLU A 33 -10.36 -16.94 5.30
C GLU A 33 -11.02 -15.74 6.00
N THR A 34 -10.82 -14.52 5.48
CA THR A 34 -11.30 -13.29 6.11
C THR A 34 -12.62 -12.75 5.54
N SER A 35 -13.05 -13.23 4.37
CA SER A 35 -14.25 -12.71 3.68
C SER A 35 -15.53 -12.84 4.50
N ALA A 36 -15.64 -13.86 5.34
CA ALA A 36 -16.84 -14.11 6.16
C ALA A 36 -17.08 -13.00 7.20
N ASP A 37 -16.03 -12.40 7.77
CA ASP A 37 -16.12 -11.33 8.76
C ASP A 37 -15.72 -9.95 8.22
N ALA A 38 -15.29 -9.85 6.97
CA ALA A 38 -14.93 -8.58 6.36
C ALA A 38 -16.15 -7.68 6.13
N SER A 39 -16.01 -6.40 6.49
CA SER A 39 -16.91 -5.33 6.06
C SER A 39 -16.33 -4.53 4.90
N ALA A 40 -15.02 -4.47 4.77
CA ALA A 40 -14.31 -3.84 3.66
C ALA A 40 -12.84 -4.26 3.65
N TYR A 41 -12.21 -4.15 2.48
CA TYR A 41 -10.76 -4.25 2.32
C TYR A 41 -10.19 -2.93 1.81
N TYR A 42 -9.03 -2.54 2.34
CA TYR A 42 -8.25 -1.37 1.91
C TYR A 42 -6.87 -1.82 1.46
N LEU A 43 -6.63 -1.80 0.15
CA LEU A 43 -5.33 -2.11 -0.45
C LEU A 43 -4.58 -0.79 -0.63
N LEU A 44 -3.59 -0.51 0.23
CA LEU A 44 -2.91 0.78 0.26
C LEU A 44 -1.75 0.88 -0.74
N GLY A 45 -1.94 0.38 -1.97
CA GLY A 45 -1.03 0.54 -3.10
C GLY A 45 0.04 -0.54 -3.25
N ASP A 46 0.75 -0.49 -4.36
CA ASP A 46 1.81 -1.42 -4.76
C ASP A 46 1.35 -2.90 -4.73
N VAL A 47 0.11 -3.13 -5.19
CA VAL A 47 -0.44 -4.48 -5.37
C VAL A 47 0.34 -5.21 -6.46
N PHE A 48 0.61 -4.54 -7.56
CA PHE A 48 1.42 -5.04 -8.65
C PHE A 48 2.78 -4.34 -8.66
N ASP A 49 3.82 -5.09 -9.02
CA ASP A 49 5.17 -4.55 -9.19
C ASP A 49 5.29 -3.58 -10.38
N PHE A 50 4.39 -3.72 -11.30
CA PHE A 50 4.13 -2.79 -12.39
C PHE A 50 2.72 -2.98 -12.94
N TRP A 51 1.98 -1.88 -13.10
CA TRP A 51 0.67 -1.85 -13.72
C TRP A 51 0.57 -0.68 -14.70
N PHE A 52 0.13 -0.98 -15.92
CA PHE A 52 -0.15 0.01 -16.96
C PHE A 52 -1.33 -0.45 -17.80
N GLU A 53 -2.37 0.34 -17.82
CA GLU A 53 -3.55 0.09 -18.67
C GLU A 53 -3.35 0.74 -20.05
N LEU A 54 -3.33 -0.06 -21.08
CA LEU A 54 -3.46 0.37 -22.45
C LEU A 54 -4.94 0.44 -22.83
N ARG A 55 -5.24 1.15 -23.92
CA ARG A 55 -6.64 1.31 -24.37
C ARG A 55 -7.40 -0.02 -24.53
N HIS A 56 -6.73 -1.08 -24.97
CA HIS A 56 -7.32 -2.38 -25.28
C HIS A 56 -6.54 -3.55 -24.68
N ALA A 57 -5.63 -3.29 -23.72
CA ALA A 57 -4.85 -4.33 -23.09
C ALA A 57 -4.42 -3.93 -21.67
N VAL A 58 -4.32 -4.94 -20.81
CA VAL A 58 -3.78 -4.82 -19.44
C VAL A 58 -2.69 -5.88 -19.26
N PRO A 59 -1.87 -5.80 -18.19
CA PRO A 59 -0.91 -6.85 -17.87
C PRO A 59 -1.60 -8.20 -17.74
N LYS A 60 -1.08 -9.21 -18.46
CA LYS A 60 -1.70 -10.53 -18.61
C LYS A 60 -1.55 -11.50 -17.43
N HIS A 61 -1.07 -11.04 -16.29
CA HIS A 61 -0.79 -11.90 -15.14
C HIS A 61 -1.74 -11.62 -13.98
N PHE A 62 -1.67 -12.49 -12.96
CA PHE A 62 -2.41 -12.33 -11.68
C PHE A 62 -3.94 -12.30 -11.82
N VAL A 63 -4.46 -13.02 -12.81
CA VAL A 63 -5.90 -13.15 -13.08
C VAL A 63 -6.64 -13.74 -11.87
N ARG A 64 -5.99 -14.58 -11.06
CA ARG A 64 -6.61 -15.16 -9.86
C ARG A 64 -6.88 -14.11 -8.80
N LEU A 65 -5.91 -13.22 -8.52
CA LEU A 65 -6.14 -12.10 -7.60
C LEU A 65 -7.21 -11.17 -8.16
N GLN A 66 -7.15 -10.81 -9.44
CA GLN A 66 -8.17 -9.97 -10.07
C GLN A 66 -9.56 -10.60 -9.93
N GLY A 67 -9.71 -11.89 -10.25
CA GLY A 67 -10.97 -12.62 -10.08
C GLY A 67 -11.43 -12.70 -8.61
N CYS A 68 -10.52 -12.82 -7.67
CA CYS A 68 -10.83 -12.79 -6.24
C CYS A 68 -11.38 -11.42 -5.83
N LEU A 69 -10.73 -10.32 -6.24
CA LEU A 69 -11.22 -8.96 -5.94
C LEU A 69 -12.59 -8.70 -6.57
N ALA A 70 -12.81 -9.13 -7.83
CA ALA A 70 -14.12 -9.06 -8.47
C ALA A 70 -15.18 -9.85 -7.70
N SER A 71 -14.85 -11.07 -7.26
CA SER A 71 -15.79 -11.90 -6.47
C SER A 71 -16.15 -11.26 -5.13
N LEU A 72 -15.21 -10.56 -4.48
CA LEU A 72 -15.47 -9.83 -3.24
C LEU A 72 -16.44 -8.66 -3.47
N THR A 73 -16.21 -7.87 -4.53
CA THR A 73 -17.07 -6.73 -4.88
C THR A 73 -18.45 -7.19 -5.33
N ASP A 74 -18.56 -8.27 -6.12
CA ASP A 74 -19.82 -8.90 -6.50
C ASP A 74 -20.61 -9.44 -5.30
N ALA A 75 -19.91 -9.92 -4.26
CA ALA A 75 -20.50 -10.30 -2.98
C ALA A 75 -20.92 -9.11 -2.09
N GLY A 76 -20.73 -7.87 -2.56
CA GLY A 76 -21.06 -6.66 -1.82
C GLY A 76 -20.06 -6.28 -0.75
N ILE A 77 -18.83 -6.83 -0.76
CA ILE A 77 -17.75 -6.43 0.14
C ILE A 77 -16.92 -5.35 -0.57
N PRO A 78 -16.95 -4.09 -0.12
CA PRO A 78 -16.19 -3.01 -0.75
C PRO A 78 -14.68 -3.28 -0.71
N VAL A 79 -14.02 -3.11 -1.86
CA VAL A 79 -12.57 -3.15 -1.98
C VAL A 79 -12.08 -1.77 -2.39
N HIS A 80 -11.44 -1.06 -1.45
CA HIS A 80 -10.79 0.23 -1.70
C HIS A 80 -9.36 0.00 -2.17
N TYR A 81 -9.02 0.52 -3.34
CA TYR A 81 -7.71 0.36 -3.95
C TYR A 81 -7.01 1.71 -4.05
N PHE A 82 -5.92 1.88 -3.32
CA PHE A 82 -5.05 3.05 -3.45
C PHE A 82 -3.97 2.77 -4.48
N THR A 83 -3.68 3.75 -5.32
CA THR A 83 -2.54 3.64 -6.21
C THR A 83 -1.25 3.87 -5.43
N GLY A 84 -0.28 2.98 -5.61
CA GLY A 84 1.10 3.19 -5.19
C GLY A 84 1.95 3.79 -6.29
N ASN A 85 3.27 3.75 -6.13
CA ASN A 85 4.19 4.23 -7.17
C ASN A 85 4.42 3.21 -8.30
N HIS A 86 4.17 1.93 -8.05
CA HIS A 86 4.33 0.85 -9.02
C HIS A 86 3.06 0.60 -9.85
N ASP A 87 1.90 0.94 -9.36
CA ASP A 87 0.60 0.69 -9.99
C ASP A 87 -0.23 1.98 -10.19
N ALA A 88 0.46 3.13 -10.32
CA ALA A 88 -0.19 4.43 -10.49
C ALA A 88 -0.90 4.61 -11.86
N TRP A 89 -0.63 3.77 -12.85
CA TRP A 89 -1.13 3.95 -14.22
C TRP A 89 -2.36 3.11 -14.50
N THR A 90 -3.38 3.35 -13.69
CA THR A 90 -4.73 2.78 -13.82
C THR A 90 -5.64 3.81 -14.50
N PHE A 91 -6.43 3.39 -15.48
CA PHE A 91 -7.28 4.29 -16.28
C PHE A 91 -8.74 3.83 -16.37
N GLY A 92 -9.17 2.99 -15.45
CA GLY A 92 -10.55 2.58 -15.31
C GLY A 92 -10.81 1.08 -15.35
N TYR A 93 -9.84 0.28 -15.76
CA TYR A 93 -10.00 -1.19 -15.82
C TYR A 93 -10.30 -1.78 -14.42
N LEU A 94 -9.51 -1.40 -13.41
CA LEU A 94 -9.69 -1.94 -12.05
C LEU A 94 -11.08 -1.59 -11.49
N GLU A 95 -11.57 -0.40 -11.77
CA GLU A 95 -12.89 0.08 -11.31
C GLU A 95 -14.02 -0.61 -12.09
N GLN A 96 -13.89 -0.70 -13.42
CA GLN A 96 -14.95 -1.21 -14.30
C GLN A 96 -15.07 -2.73 -14.27
N GLU A 97 -13.94 -3.45 -14.23
CA GLU A 97 -13.91 -4.91 -14.33
C GLU A 97 -13.86 -5.59 -12.96
N LEU A 98 -13.22 -4.97 -11.97
CA LEU A 98 -13.10 -5.57 -10.63
C LEU A 98 -14.03 -4.92 -9.61
N GLY A 99 -14.74 -3.85 -9.95
CA GLY A 99 -15.66 -3.15 -9.05
C GLY A 99 -14.99 -2.47 -7.87
N VAL A 100 -13.67 -2.25 -7.91
CA VAL A 100 -12.94 -1.61 -6.80
C VAL A 100 -13.18 -0.11 -6.74
N ILE A 101 -13.07 0.47 -5.56
CA ILE A 101 -13.15 1.91 -5.32
C ILE A 101 -11.73 2.48 -5.33
N LEU A 102 -11.35 3.16 -6.41
CA LEU A 102 -9.99 3.64 -6.62
C LEU A 102 -9.73 4.97 -5.90
N HIS A 103 -8.61 5.04 -5.18
CA HIS A 103 -8.10 6.24 -4.51
C HIS A 103 -6.72 6.60 -5.06
N ARG A 104 -6.57 7.82 -5.58
CA ARG A 104 -5.29 8.36 -6.08
C ARG A 104 -4.60 9.27 -5.08
N ASP A 105 -5.34 9.70 -4.06
CA ASP A 105 -4.91 10.61 -3.00
C ASP A 105 -5.17 10.00 -1.63
N ALA A 106 -4.61 10.64 -0.59
CA ALA A 106 -4.87 10.25 0.78
C ALA A 106 -6.36 10.42 1.12
N LEU A 107 -6.92 9.45 1.82
CA LEU A 107 -8.29 9.45 2.32
C LEU A 107 -8.28 9.72 3.83
N VAL A 108 -9.06 10.70 4.28
CA VAL A 108 -9.42 10.82 5.69
C VAL A 108 -10.83 10.26 5.86
N THR A 109 -10.98 9.32 6.77
CA THR A 109 -12.24 8.61 7.02
C THR A 109 -12.48 8.44 8.52
N GLU A 110 -13.69 8.09 8.87
CA GLU A 110 -14.08 7.79 10.24
C GLU A 110 -14.71 6.40 10.32
N TRP A 111 -14.23 5.57 11.25
CA TRP A 111 -14.78 4.25 11.55
C TRP A 111 -15.02 4.13 13.04
N GLU A 112 -16.26 3.87 13.43
CA GLU A 112 -16.64 3.68 14.83
C GLU A 112 -16.14 4.80 15.77
N GLY A 113 -16.22 6.07 15.31
CA GLY A 113 -15.77 7.24 16.07
C GLY A 113 -14.24 7.46 16.07
N LYS A 114 -13.48 6.66 15.32
CA LYS A 114 -12.03 6.82 15.13
C LYS A 114 -11.74 7.51 13.80
N HIS A 115 -10.93 8.55 13.84
CA HIS A 115 -10.49 9.25 12.64
C HIS A 115 -9.19 8.65 12.10
N LEU A 116 -9.20 8.25 10.83
CA LEU A 116 -8.05 7.63 10.18
C LEU A 116 -7.61 8.44 8.95
N LEU A 117 -6.30 8.50 8.72
CA LEU A 117 -5.72 8.90 7.44
C LEU A 117 -5.09 7.69 6.78
N LEU A 118 -5.53 7.37 5.57
CA LEU A 118 -5.08 6.24 4.77
C LEU A 118 -4.39 6.74 3.51
N ALA A 119 -3.21 6.24 3.19
CA ALA A 119 -2.50 6.57 1.96
C ALA A 119 -1.44 5.51 1.65
N HIS A 120 -0.98 5.41 0.40
CA HIS A 120 0.20 4.59 0.13
C HIS A 120 1.43 5.12 0.84
N GLY A 121 1.73 6.40 0.70
CA GLY A 121 2.85 7.02 1.41
C GLY A 121 3.87 7.69 0.51
N ASP A 122 3.96 7.31 -0.74
CA ASP A 122 4.92 7.82 -1.71
C ASP A 122 4.88 9.35 -1.88
N GLY A 123 6.05 9.97 -2.05
CA GLY A 123 6.18 11.41 -2.28
C GLY A 123 5.81 12.31 -1.09
N LYS A 124 5.67 11.78 0.12
CA LYS A 124 5.38 12.56 1.34
C LYS A 124 6.64 13.03 2.07
N GLY A 125 7.83 12.54 1.67
CA GLY A 125 9.13 12.89 2.28
C GLY A 125 9.57 14.34 2.06
N PRO A 126 10.34 14.92 3.00
CA PRO A 126 11.05 16.17 2.79
C PRO A 126 12.24 15.88 1.87
N GLY A 127 12.41 16.64 0.81
CA GLY A 127 13.59 16.47 -0.07
C GLY A 127 13.36 15.65 -1.33
N ASP A 128 12.23 15.00 -1.47
CA ASP A 128 11.88 14.13 -2.61
C ASP A 128 11.56 14.93 -3.90
N ARG A 129 12.35 15.98 -4.16
CA ARG A 129 12.14 16.86 -5.33
C ARG A 129 12.31 16.10 -6.65
N GLY A 130 13.26 15.16 -6.68
CA GLY A 130 13.50 14.30 -7.84
C GLY A 130 12.31 13.41 -8.12
N TYR A 131 11.86 12.67 -7.12
CA TYR A 131 10.69 11.81 -7.21
C TYR A 131 9.40 12.60 -7.53
N LYS A 132 9.18 13.75 -6.90
CA LYS A 132 8.02 14.62 -7.19
C LYS A 132 8.03 15.14 -8.65
N ARG A 133 9.22 15.45 -9.20
CA ARG A 133 9.36 15.79 -10.62
C ARG A 133 9.03 14.59 -11.50
N LEU A 134 9.59 13.44 -11.15
CA LEU A 134 9.35 12.19 -11.84
C LEU A 134 7.87 11.81 -11.79
N LYS A 135 7.24 11.82 -10.62
CA LYS A 135 5.79 11.60 -10.45
C LYS A 135 4.96 12.56 -11.32
N ARG A 136 5.39 13.83 -11.45
CA ARG A 136 4.73 14.80 -12.34
C ARG A 136 4.90 14.44 -13.82
N VAL A 137 6.10 13.99 -14.24
CA VAL A 137 6.34 13.51 -15.60
C VAL A 137 5.49 12.29 -15.91
N PHE A 138 5.42 11.33 -14.99
CA PHE A 138 4.59 10.12 -15.13
C PHE A 138 3.10 10.39 -14.99
N GLY A 139 2.70 11.35 -14.17
CA GLY A 139 1.31 11.79 -14.06
C GLY A 139 0.82 12.63 -15.25
N SER A 140 1.73 13.04 -16.16
CA SER A 140 1.37 13.80 -17.35
C SER A 140 0.58 12.94 -18.34
N ARG A 141 -0.67 13.34 -18.64
CA ARG A 141 -1.51 12.66 -19.64
C ARG A 141 -0.86 12.55 -21.01
N LEU A 142 -0.02 13.52 -21.38
CA LEU A 142 0.71 13.50 -22.65
C LEU A 142 1.75 12.36 -22.64
N ASN A 143 2.55 12.28 -21.55
CA ASN A 143 3.58 11.25 -21.43
C ASN A 143 2.97 9.86 -21.33
N GLN A 144 1.84 9.71 -20.64
CA GLN A 144 1.08 8.47 -20.58
C GLN A 144 0.56 8.05 -21.96
N ARG A 145 0.05 8.99 -22.77
CA ARG A 145 -0.35 8.72 -24.16
C ARG A 145 0.84 8.33 -25.05
N LEU A 146 1.97 9.04 -24.93
CA LEU A 146 3.18 8.72 -25.69
C LEU A 146 3.72 7.34 -25.32
N PHE A 147 3.74 7.00 -24.04
CA PHE A 147 4.12 5.67 -23.57
C PHE A 147 3.17 4.59 -24.09
N GLY A 148 1.88 4.87 -24.14
CA GLY A 148 0.86 3.98 -24.68
C GLY A 148 0.94 3.74 -26.20
N LEU A 149 1.71 4.56 -26.92
CA LEU A 149 2.00 4.34 -28.35
C LEU A 149 3.19 3.38 -28.59
N LEU A 150 3.98 3.09 -27.55
CA LEU A 150 5.05 2.11 -27.65
C LEU A 150 4.46 0.69 -27.75
N HIS A 151 5.19 -0.20 -28.43
CA HIS A 151 4.81 -1.60 -28.45
C HIS A 151 4.71 -2.13 -27.00
N PRO A 152 3.64 -2.85 -26.61
CA PRO A 152 3.46 -3.30 -25.23
C PRO A 152 4.67 -4.01 -24.62
N ASP A 153 5.30 -4.94 -25.35
CA ASP A 153 6.47 -5.67 -24.85
C ASP A 153 7.65 -4.75 -24.54
N PHE A 154 7.85 -3.69 -25.33
CA PHE A 154 8.89 -2.71 -25.09
C PHE A 154 8.57 -1.82 -23.87
N SER A 155 7.34 -1.39 -23.75
CA SER A 155 6.85 -0.62 -22.59
C SER A 155 7.02 -1.42 -21.31
N PHE A 156 6.65 -2.71 -21.31
CA PHE A 156 6.84 -3.60 -20.18
C PHE A 156 8.31 -3.82 -19.81
N ALA A 157 9.21 -4.00 -20.82
CA ALA A 157 10.64 -4.17 -20.58
C ALA A 157 11.26 -2.95 -19.89
N ILE A 158 10.96 -1.73 -20.37
CA ILE A 158 11.41 -0.47 -19.75
C ILE A 158 10.92 -0.37 -18.32
N ALA A 159 9.63 -0.61 -18.10
CA ALA A 159 9.00 -0.45 -16.80
C ALA A 159 9.50 -1.46 -15.77
N GLN A 160 9.71 -2.72 -16.16
CA GLN A 160 10.33 -3.72 -15.28
C GLN A 160 11.78 -3.39 -14.92
N GLY A 161 12.53 -2.80 -15.85
CA GLY A 161 13.88 -2.30 -15.57
C GLY A 161 13.86 -1.22 -14.48
N TRP A 162 12.90 -0.33 -14.57
CA TRP A 162 12.72 0.78 -13.65
C TRP A 162 12.22 0.34 -12.28
N SER A 163 11.25 -0.56 -12.22
CA SER A 163 10.75 -1.15 -10.98
C SER A 163 11.89 -1.83 -10.20
N ARG A 164 12.77 -2.57 -10.89
CA ARG A 164 13.98 -3.19 -10.28
C ARG A 164 14.93 -2.14 -9.69
N GLN A 165 15.16 -1.03 -10.39
CA GLN A 165 16.05 0.03 -9.92
C GLN A 165 15.46 0.78 -8.73
N SER A 166 14.15 1.07 -8.75
CA SER A 166 13.44 1.71 -7.62
C SER A 166 13.54 0.87 -6.36
N ARG A 167 13.33 -0.44 -6.45
CA ARG A 167 13.46 -1.35 -5.29
C ARG A 167 14.88 -1.44 -4.76
N ALA A 168 15.88 -1.49 -5.63
CA ALA A 168 17.28 -1.52 -5.20
C ALA A 168 17.61 -0.30 -4.33
N SER A 169 17.12 0.89 -4.67
CA SER A 169 17.28 2.10 -3.86
C SER A 169 16.50 2.03 -2.55
N GLN A 170 15.26 1.53 -2.56
CA GLN A 170 14.45 1.39 -1.34
C GLN A 170 15.04 0.37 -0.35
N ILE A 171 15.55 -0.76 -0.85
CA ILE A 171 16.24 -1.75 -0.01
C ILE A 171 17.47 -1.12 0.65
N THR A 172 18.29 -0.38 -0.10
CA THR A 172 19.47 0.31 0.45
C THR A 172 19.09 1.36 1.49
N GLU A 173 17.99 2.07 1.30
CA GLU A 173 17.49 3.05 2.29
C GLU A 173 16.88 2.40 3.53
N SER A 174 16.23 1.23 3.38
CA SER A 174 15.53 0.56 4.48
C SER A 174 16.43 -0.38 5.26
N TYR A 175 17.36 -1.08 4.60
CA TYR A 175 18.19 -2.14 5.22
C TYR A 175 19.67 -1.75 5.39
N GLY A 176 20.11 -0.59 4.84
CA GLY A 176 21.52 -0.23 4.86
C GLY A 176 22.38 -1.19 4.02
N THR A 177 23.70 -1.00 4.06
CA THR A 177 24.66 -1.89 3.41
C THR A 177 25.18 -2.99 4.35
N ASP A 178 24.82 -2.96 5.62
CA ASP A 178 25.18 -3.95 6.63
C ASP A 178 23.98 -4.85 6.95
N ASP A 179 24.26 -6.10 7.27
CA ASP A 179 23.35 -7.23 7.58
C ASP A 179 22.53 -7.01 8.89
N GLN A 180 22.23 -5.75 9.23
CA GLN A 180 21.41 -5.41 10.37
C GLN A 180 19.96 -5.19 9.93
N SER A 181 19.04 -5.86 10.62
CA SER A 181 17.59 -5.62 10.47
C SER A 181 17.29 -4.12 10.56
N PRO A 182 16.43 -3.57 9.70
CA PRO A 182 16.13 -2.15 9.69
C PRO A 182 15.59 -1.72 11.06
N VAL A 183 16.30 -0.84 11.71
CA VAL A 183 15.87 -0.28 12.98
C VAL A 183 15.02 0.95 12.70
N PHE A 184 13.78 0.94 13.21
CA PHE A 184 12.94 2.11 13.17
C PHE A 184 13.55 3.27 13.95
N ASP A 185 13.87 4.36 13.26
CA ASP A 185 14.34 5.60 13.84
C ASP A 185 13.32 6.71 13.56
N PRO A 186 12.54 7.16 14.55
CA PRO A 186 11.54 8.20 14.37
C PRO A 186 12.09 9.49 13.75
N ALA A 187 13.34 9.84 14.00
CA ALA A 187 13.96 11.06 13.48
C ALA A 187 14.23 10.98 11.97
N LYS A 188 14.50 9.78 11.47
CA LYS A 188 14.80 9.50 10.06
C LYS A 188 13.57 9.04 9.28
N GLU A 189 12.55 8.50 9.97
CA GLU A 189 11.34 7.99 9.33
C GLU A 189 10.45 9.13 8.86
N TRP A 190 10.49 9.42 7.57
CA TRP A 190 9.81 10.57 6.99
C TRP A 190 8.28 10.46 6.98
N LEU A 191 7.67 9.26 6.96
CA LEU A 191 6.22 9.08 7.13
C LEU A 191 5.79 9.35 8.58
N TYR A 192 6.62 8.99 9.56
CA TYR A 192 6.41 9.39 10.95
C TYR A 192 6.43 10.91 11.09
N GLN A 193 7.43 11.58 10.51
CA GLN A 193 7.53 13.04 10.51
C GLN A 193 6.36 13.70 9.74
N TYR A 194 5.91 13.07 8.66
CA TYR A 194 4.70 13.50 7.95
C TYR A 194 3.46 13.39 8.85
N SER A 195 3.34 12.32 9.61
CA SER A 195 2.23 12.09 10.55
C SER A 195 2.19 13.16 11.64
N LEU A 196 3.32 13.52 12.21
CA LEU A 196 3.42 14.61 13.18
C LEU A 196 2.96 15.96 12.57
N ARG A 197 3.39 16.26 11.34
CA ARG A 197 2.95 17.48 10.66
C ARG A 197 1.44 17.48 10.42
N LYS A 198 0.86 16.34 10.01
CA LYS A 198 -0.58 16.22 9.79
C LYS A 198 -1.40 16.42 11.05
N GLN A 199 -0.97 15.89 12.18
CA GLN A 199 -1.60 16.14 13.47
C GLN A 199 -1.57 17.64 13.83
N LYS A 200 -0.41 18.29 13.66
CA LYS A 200 -0.26 19.73 13.90
C LYS A 200 -1.14 20.59 12.98
N GLU A 201 -1.18 20.24 11.68
CA GLU A 201 -2.05 20.94 10.70
C GLU A 201 -3.52 20.84 11.09
N ARG A 202 -3.99 19.67 11.52
CA ARG A 202 -5.38 19.46 11.96
C ARG A 202 -5.69 20.24 13.23
N GLN A 203 -4.79 20.21 14.20
CA GLN A 203 -4.92 20.99 15.45
C GLN A 203 -5.05 22.50 15.13
N GLN A 204 -4.19 23.03 14.25
CA GLN A 204 -4.24 24.44 13.85
C GLN A 204 -5.52 24.81 13.09
N ALA A 205 -6.11 23.84 12.38
CA ALA A 205 -7.37 24.00 11.67
C ALA A 205 -8.62 23.76 12.55
N GLY A 206 -8.44 23.46 13.85
CA GLY A 206 -9.55 23.15 14.76
C GLY A 206 -10.27 21.83 14.45
N LEU A 207 -9.63 20.93 13.70
CA LEU A 207 -10.17 19.63 13.33
C LEU A 207 -9.84 18.58 14.39
N ALA A 208 -10.68 17.55 14.53
CA ALA A 208 -10.41 16.42 15.40
C ALA A 208 -9.07 15.75 15.04
N PRO A 209 -8.27 15.33 16.04
CA PRO A 209 -7.01 14.62 15.79
C PRO A 209 -7.28 13.29 15.09
N LEU A 210 -6.27 12.75 14.40
CA LEU A 210 -6.32 11.42 13.80
C LEU A 210 -5.93 10.38 14.86
N ASP A 211 -6.74 9.35 15.02
CA ASP A 211 -6.42 8.21 15.89
C ASP A 211 -5.35 7.32 15.24
N TYR A 212 -5.43 7.14 13.92
CA TYR A 212 -4.49 6.32 13.16
C TYR A 212 -4.09 7.00 11.84
N LEU A 213 -2.80 6.94 11.52
CA LEU A 213 -2.25 7.35 10.23
C LEU A 213 -1.58 6.13 9.62
N VAL A 214 -2.23 5.53 8.61
CA VAL A 214 -1.88 4.20 8.07
C VAL A 214 -1.31 4.33 6.67
N PHE A 215 -0.13 3.72 6.46
CA PHE A 215 0.61 3.77 5.22
C PHE A 215 1.18 2.41 4.82
N GLY A 216 1.53 2.26 3.55
CA GLY A 216 2.44 1.26 2.99
C GLY A 216 3.82 1.83 2.68
N HIS A 217 4.39 1.43 1.54
CA HIS A 217 5.57 2.01 0.88
C HIS A 217 6.93 1.79 1.58
N ARG A 218 6.98 1.70 2.89
CA ARG A 218 8.25 1.56 3.63
C ARG A 218 8.71 0.11 3.80
N HIS A 219 7.86 -0.84 3.46
CA HIS A 219 8.10 -2.28 3.59
C HIS A 219 8.53 -2.73 5.00
N LEU A 220 8.34 -1.89 6.01
CA LEU A 220 8.69 -2.14 7.39
C LEU A 220 7.43 -2.07 8.25
N PRO A 221 6.98 -3.16 8.89
CA PRO A 221 5.81 -3.12 9.74
C PRO A 221 6.10 -2.29 11.00
N ILE A 222 5.36 -1.20 11.17
CA ILE A 222 5.55 -0.25 12.29
C ILE A 222 4.19 0.04 12.91
N PHE A 223 4.12 0.02 14.24
CA PHE A 223 3.00 0.47 15.03
C PHE A 223 3.52 1.35 16.15
N CYS A 224 3.52 2.67 15.97
CA CYS A 224 4.19 3.62 16.85
C CYS A 224 3.25 4.74 17.29
N PRO A 225 2.98 4.88 18.61
CA PRO A 225 2.25 6.04 19.13
C PRO A 225 2.96 7.35 18.79
N LEU A 226 2.16 8.39 18.50
CA LEU A 226 2.67 9.73 18.22
C LEU A 226 2.64 10.58 19.50
N PRO A 227 3.63 11.43 19.74
CA PRO A 227 3.56 12.45 20.76
C PRO A 227 2.33 13.35 20.55
N GLY A 228 1.53 13.52 21.58
CA GLY A 228 0.31 14.32 21.49
C GLY A 228 -0.93 13.56 21.00
N GLY A 229 -0.83 12.25 20.79
CA GLY A 229 -1.94 11.35 20.47
C GLY A 229 -2.00 10.87 19.01
N GLY A 230 -2.71 9.76 18.81
CA GLY A 230 -2.76 9.02 17.57
C GLY A 230 -1.61 8.04 17.40
N THR A 231 -1.67 7.23 16.34
CA THR A 231 -0.69 6.17 16.06
C THR A 231 -0.26 6.21 14.60
N TYR A 232 1.03 6.25 14.36
CA TYR A 232 1.63 5.99 13.05
C TYR A 232 1.69 4.49 12.82
N VAL A 233 1.15 4.03 11.68
CA VAL A 233 1.13 2.63 11.28
C VAL A 233 1.70 2.50 9.88
N ASN A 234 2.68 1.63 9.69
CA ASN A 234 3.09 1.16 8.38
C ASN A 234 2.78 -0.32 8.27
N LEU A 235 2.13 -0.71 7.16
CA LEU A 235 1.59 -2.06 7.00
C LEU A 235 2.65 -3.10 6.69
N GLY A 236 3.90 -2.69 6.42
CA GLY A 236 4.95 -3.62 5.99
C GLY A 236 4.78 -4.03 4.53
N GLU A 237 5.02 -5.31 4.23
CA GLU A 237 4.99 -5.86 2.87
C GLU A 237 4.65 -7.37 2.88
N TRP A 238 4.41 -7.95 1.69
CA TRP A 238 4.01 -9.36 1.55
C TRP A 238 5.08 -10.24 0.90
N MET A 239 6.28 -9.71 0.61
CA MET A 239 7.36 -10.46 -0.04
C MET A 239 8.10 -11.39 0.91
N HIS A 240 8.39 -10.91 2.12
CA HIS A 240 9.18 -11.64 3.13
C HIS A 240 8.37 -11.90 4.39
N GLN A 241 7.64 -10.89 4.87
CA GLN A 241 6.85 -10.97 6.09
C GLN A 241 5.44 -10.42 5.82
N PRO A 242 4.49 -11.28 5.42
CA PRO A 242 3.12 -10.86 5.18
C PRO A 242 2.50 -10.23 6.42
N THR A 243 2.17 -8.95 6.33
CA THR A 243 1.56 -8.18 7.41
C THR A 243 0.32 -7.45 6.93
N TYR A 244 -0.63 -7.27 7.82
CA TYR A 244 -1.87 -6.57 7.58
C TYR A 244 -2.35 -5.87 8.85
N ALA A 245 -3.15 -4.82 8.72
CA ALA A 245 -3.87 -4.29 9.86
C ALA A 245 -5.34 -4.72 9.83
N ARG A 246 -5.90 -4.97 11.00
CA ARG A 246 -7.32 -5.27 11.22
C ARG A 246 -7.91 -4.22 12.13
N PHE A 247 -8.95 -3.53 11.65
CA PHE A 247 -9.77 -2.66 12.48
C PHE A 247 -11.03 -3.41 12.90
N HIS A 248 -11.22 -3.54 14.21
CA HIS A 248 -12.35 -4.25 14.79
C HIS A 248 -12.69 -3.66 16.15
N ALA A 249 -13.97 -3.40 16.41
CA ALA A 249 -14.46 -2.85 17.67
C ALA A 249 -13.69 -1.59 18.14
N GLY A 250 -13.44 -0.65 17.21
CA GLY A 250 -12.75 0.62 17.50
C GLY A 250 -11.24 0.51 17.68
N ILE A 251 -10.65 -0.66 17.47
CA ILE A 251 -9.21 -0.91 17.64
C ILE A 251 -8.59 -1.33 16.32
N LEU A 252 -7.45 -0.74 15.99
CA LEU A 252 -6.60 -1.15 14.87
C LEU A 252 -5.42 -1.95 15.41
N ASP A 253 -5.25 -3.18 14.93
CA ASP A 253 -4.13 -4.05 15.26
C ASP A 253 -3.31 -4.37 14.02
N LEU A 254 -1.98 -4.34 14.12
CA LEU A 254 -1.06 -4.82 13.08
C LEU A 254 -0.70 -6.28 13.36
N LYS A 255 -0.87 -7.15 12.36
CA LYS A 255 -0.74 -8.60 12.47
C LYS A 255 0.10 -9.19 11.35
N THR A 256 0.69 -10.37 11.59
CA THR A 256 1.33 -11.20 10.55
C THR A 256 0.36 -12.26 10.02
N TYR A 257 0.57 -12.71 8.78
CA TYR A 257 -0.21 -13.78 8.18
C TYR A 257 0.72 -14.87 7.58
N PRO A 258 0.41 -16.18 7.76
CA PRO A 258 -0.63 -16.70 8.64
C PRO A 258 -0.35 -16.39 10.11
N ASP A 259 -1.40 -16.32 10.92
CA ASP A 259 -1.31 -16.01 12.36
C ASP A 259 -0.52 -17.15 13.07
N HIS A 260 0.79 -17.07 13.07
CA HIS A 260 1.61 -17.82 14.02
C HIS A 260 1.51 -17.09 15.35
N GLN A 261 0.90 -17.75 16.35
CA GLN A 261 0.70 -17.28 17.71
C GLN A 261 1.81 -16.31 18.14
N SER A 262 1.43 -15.03 18.32
CA SER A 262 2.14 -14.02 19.10
C SER A 262 3.68 -14.13 19.13
N SER A 263 4.36 -13.89 18.03
CA SER A 263 5.66 -13.25 18.12
C SER A 263 5.37 -11.79 18.46
N GLY A 264 5.48 -11.47 19.76
CA GLY A 264 5.22 -10.13 20.25
C GLY A 264 6.10 -9.13 19.51
N TYR A 265 5.51 -8.41 18.57
CA TYR A 265 6.06 -7.14 18.17
C TYR A 265 5.98 -6.26 19.41
N GLY A 266 7.14 -6.06 20.04
CA GLY A 266 7.23 -5.29 21.24
C GLY A 266 6.52 -3.97 21.03
N ARG A 267 5.52 -3.69 21.87
CA ARG A 267 5.22 -2.31 22.19
C ARG A 267 6.56 -1.71 22.58
N LEU A 268 7.18 -0.95 21.68
CA LEU A 268 8.30 -0.12 22.04
C LEU A 268 7.75 0.86 23.07
N SER A 269 7.86 0.47 24.36
CA SER A 269 7.75 1.42 25.46
C SER A 269 8.96 2.35 25.34
N ILE A 270 8.67 3.60 25.08
CA ILE A 270 9.60 4.72 25.18
C ILE A 270 9.93 4.94 26.68
#